data_5605c1126614773b27d98c682e0c84e4
#
_entry.id   5605c1126614773b27d98c682e0c84e4
#
_cell.length_a   1.000
_cell.length_b   1.000
_cell.length_c   1.000
_cell.angle_alpha   90.00
_cell.angle_beta   90.00
_cell.angle_gamma   90.00
#
_symmetry.space_group_name_H-M   'P 1'
#
loop_
_entity.id
_entity.type
_entity.pdbx_description
1 polymer ?
#
loop_
_entity_poly.entity_id
_entity_poly.type
_entity_poly.pdbx_seq_one_letter_code
_entity_poly.pdbx_strand_id
1 'polypeptide(L)'
;MDERIVAAWAVLPEYLGEHVVLSAAAMGLGLALSLSLTIAAVRSPRVRWPVLLFASLVQTIPGLALLALFYPLLLALAALSEHLVGRGFSALGFLPSLLALTLYSMLPVIRNGVTGILSLDPALIEAARGVGMTEWQRLRRVELPLAAPMLMAGIRTAAVWVIGAATLSTPVGQTSLGNYIFSGLQVQNWVAVLFGCVAAAGLALIVDQLLGLIETGVARRSRRRVFAGVVALLVGVGWAAVSRDDVDGSHYVIGAKNFSEQYILSALMADRIAAEGGYATHRTGLGSAIVFDALAAGDIDAYVDYSGTIWANVMHRTDVLPRERLLREMSEWLRREHGIVMLGALGFENAYALAMRRDRAAELGIRSITDLAGHSSALTIGADFEFFARPEWPALRDEYGLAFADRREFQSTFMYEAVATREVDVITAFSSDGRIAANDLVVLEDPRGAILPYDAIVLVAADRSEDSLLRRALEPLAGTIPVDLMREANYRVDRKDGPESPVAAARWLATRVTAPSR
;
A
#
# COMPACT_ATOMS: atom_id res chain seq x y z
N MET A 1 23.40 3.69 -18.62
CA MET A 1 22.13 3.05 -18.21
C MET A 1 21.36 4.11 -17.45
N ASP A 2 20.07 4.28 -17.69
CA ASP A 2 19.26 5.29 -16.99
C ASP A 2 19.35 5.04 -15.47
N GLU A 3 19.65 6.07 -14.68
CA GLU A 3 19.81 5.97 -13.22
C GLU A 3 18.57 5.36 -12.54
N ARG A 4 17.38 5.57 -13.11
CA ARG A 4 16.12 4.99 -12.65
C ARG A 4 16.08 3.47 -12.80
N ILE A 5 16.67 2.94 -13.89
CA ILE A 5 16.76 1.49 -14.10
C ILE A 5 17.75 0.89 -13.09
N VAL A 6 18.87 1.57 -12.83
CA VAL A 6 19.84 1.12 -11.81
C VAL A 6 19.20 1.10 -10.42
N ALA A 7 18.47 2.16 -10.06
CA ALA A 7 17.75 2.23 -8.79
C ALA A 7 16.68 1.12 -8.67
N ALA A 8 15.95 0.82 -9.76
CA ALA A 8 14.96 -0.26 -9.75
C ALA A 8 15.63 -1.63 -9.53
N TRP A 9 16.79 -1.90 -10.16
CA TRP A 9 17.52 -3.14 -9.95
C TRP A 9 18.06 -3.30 -8.52
N ALA A 10 18.44 -2.20 -7.87
CA ALA A 10 18.99 -2.22 -6.52
C ALA A 10 18.01 -2.75 -5.46
N VAL A 11 16.72 -2.44 -5.59
CA VAL A 11 15.66 -2.87 -4.64
C VAL A 11 14.89 -4.11 -5.11
N LEU A 12 15.21 -4.64 -6.30
CA LEU A 12 14.52 -5.83 -6.83
C LEU A 12 14.64 -7.07 -5.93
N PRO A 13 15.81 -7.41 -5.34
CA PRO A 13 15.91 -8.60 -4.50
C PRO A 13 14.94 -8.56 -3.31
N GLU A 14 14.80 -7.41 -2.66
CA GLU A 14 13.89 -7.19 -1.55
C GLU A 14 12.43 -7.36 -1.97
N TYR A 15 11.99 -6.58 -2.97
CA TYR A 15 10.59 -6.60 -3.42
C TYR A 15 10.18 -7.95 -4.01
N LEU A 16 11.09 -8.60 -4.74
CA LEU A 16 10.87 -9.93 -5.30
C LEU A 16 10.81 -11.00 -4.21
N GLY A 17 11.71 -10.93 -3.24
CA GLY A 17 11.77 -11.85 -2.11
C GLY A 17 10.48 -11.85 -1.30
N GLU A 18 10.05 -10.67 -0.85
CA GLU A 18 8.79 -10.49 -0.10
C GLU A 18 7.57 -10.95 -0.91
N HIS A 19 7.53 -10.60 -2.20
CA HIS A 19 6.44 -11.01 -3.10
C HIS A 19 6.37 -12.53 -3.27
N VAL A 20 7.51 -13.22 -3.43
CA VAL A 20 7.58 -14.68 -3.56
C VAL A 20 7.15 -15.37 -2.28
N VAL A 21 7.64 -14.92 -1.12
CA VAL A 21 7.29 -15.51 0.18
C VAL A 21 5.79 -15.38 0.45
N LEU A 22 5.22 -14.19 0.25
CA LEU A 22 3.78 -13.97 0.41
C LEU A 22 2.97 -14.88 -0.52
N SER A 23 3.31 -14.90 -1.82
CA SER A 23 2.60 -15.70 -2.82
C SER A 23 2.70 -17.20 -2.53
N ALA A 24 3.88 -17.67 -2.13
CA ALA A 24 4.09 -19.07 -1.78
C ALA A 24 3.32 -19.49 -0.52
N ALA A 25 3.31 -18.64 0.51
CA ALA A 25 2.55 -18.87 1.74
C ALA A 25 1.05 -18.92 1.46
N ALA A 26 0.52 -17.95 0.70
CA ALA A 26 -0.88 -17.89 0.32
C ALA A 26 -1.31 -19.11 -0.53
N MET A 27 -0.47 -19.51 -1.50
CA MET A 27 -0.71 -20.71 -2.30
C MET A 27 -0.65 -21.98 -1.44
N GLY A 28 0.33 -22.10 -0.55
CA GLY A 28 0.45 -23.26 0.33
C GLY A 28 -0.78 -23.44 1.24
N LEU A 29 -1.21 -22.37 1.90
CA LEU A 29 -2.40 -22.36 2.75
C LEU A 29 -3.67 -22.58 1.91
N GLY A 30 -3.79 -21.89 0.78
CA GLY A 30 -4.91 -22.00 -0.14
C GLY A 30 -5.05 -23.42 -0.72
N LEU A 31 -3.95 -24.08 -1.09
CA LEU A 31 -3.96 -25.47 -1.56
C LEU A 31 -4.42 -26.43 -0.45
N ALA A 32 -3.90 -26.30 0.77
CA ALA A 32 -4.27 -27.13 1.90
C ALA A 32 -5.79 -27.05 2.18
N LEU A 33 -6.35 -25.83 2.21
CA LEU A 33 -7.78 -25.60 2.41
C LEU A 33 -8.60 -26.10 1.22
N SER A 34 -8.18 -25.76 -0.02
CA SER A 34 -8.92 -26.10 -1.24
C SER A 34 -8.99 -27.59 -1.49
N LEU A 35 -7.91 -28.34 -1.27
CA LEU A 35 -7.91 -29.79 -1.42
C LEU A 35 -8.83 -30.46 -0.42
N SER A 36 -8.82 -30.01 0.84
CA SER A 36 -9.72 -30.52 1.89
C SER A 36 -11.18 -30.24 1.55
N LEU A 37 -11.50 -29.01 1.09
CA LEU A 37 -12.85 -28.64 0.69
C LEU A 37 -13.29 -29.33 -0.60
N THR A 38 -12.40 -29.56 -1.54
CA THR A 38 -12.66 -30.32 -2.77
C THR A 38 -13.10 -31.76 -2.43
N ILE A 39 -12.35 -32.43 -1.55
CA ILE A 39 -12.68 -33.79 -1.11
C ILE A 39 -14.05 -33.82 -0.42
N ALA A 40 -14.33 -32.86 0.47
CA ALA A 40 -15.62 -32.77 1.15
C ALA A 40 -16.77 -32.48 0.15
N ALA A 41 -16.56 -31.57 -0.79
CA ALA A 41 -17.55 -31.22 -1.83
C ALA A 41 -17.85 -32.35 -2.80
N VAL A 42 -16.86 -33.18 -3.15
CA VAL A 42 -17.07 -34.35 -3.99
C VAL A 42 -17.89 -35.42 -3.28
N ARG A 43 -17.64 -35.61 -1.97
CA ARG A 43 -18.32 -36.64 -1.17
C ARG A 43 -19.74 -36.28 -0.77
N SER A 44 -20.06 -34.98 -0.66
CA SER A 44 -21.38 -34.55 -0.20
C SER A 44 -21.93 -33.42 -1.09
N PRO A 45 -23.04 -33.68 -1.82
CA PRO A 45 -23.74 -32.62 -2.57
C PRO A 45 -24.20 -31.46 -1.67
N ARG A 46 -24.49 -31.74 -0.39
CA ARG A 46 -24.90 -30.71 0.58
C ARG A 46 -23.76 -29.75 0.91
N VAL A 47 -22.51 -30.21 0.88
CA VAL A 47 -21.31 -29.40 1.13
C VAL A 47 -20.83 -28.71 -0.14
N ARG A 48 -21.02 -29.35 -1.31
CA ARG A 48 -20.55 -28.85 -2.61
C ARG A 48 -21.10 -27.46 -2.95
N TRP A 49 -22.42 -27.30 -2.84
CA TRP A 49 -23.06 -26.06 -3.21
C TRP A 49 -22.57 -24.86 -2.37
N PRO A 50 -22.60 -24.90 -0.99
CA PRO A 50 -22.11 -23.77 -0.21
C PRO A 50 -20.61 -23.51 -0.38
N VAL A 51 -19.77 -24.54 -0.56
CA VAL A 51 -18.34 -24.37 -0.80
C VAL A 51 -18.07 -23.63 -2.11
N LEU A 52 -18.72 -24.06 -3.20
CA LEU A 52 -18.57 -23.38 -4.51
C LEU A 52 -19.18 -21.99 -4.50
N LEU A 53 -20.31 -21.78 -3.81
CA LEU A 53 -20.93 -20.47 -3.65
C LEU A 53 -20.00 -19.52 -2.89
N PHE A 54 -19.48 -19.94 -1.75
CA PHE A 54 -18.55 -19.13 -0.94
C PHE A 54 -17.31 -18.74 -1.75
N ALA A 55 -16.66 -19.72 -2.38
CA ALA A 55 -15.48 -19.45 -3.19
C ALA A 55 -15.77 -18.51 -4.36
N SER A 56 -16.95 -18.63 -4.99
CA SER A 56 -17.40 -17.71 -6.05
C SER A 56 -17.67 -16.31 -5.51
N LEU A 57 -18.33 -16.17 -4.36
CA LEU A 57 -18.57 -14.87 -3.73
C LEU A 57 -17.27 -14.12 -3.42
N VAL A 58 -16.27 -14.82 -2.87
CA VAL A 58 -14.96 -14.22 -2.59
C VAL A 58 -14.35 -13.60 -3.85
N GLN A 59 -14.43 -14.27 -5.00
CA GLN A 59 -13.88 -13.75 -6.27
C GLN A 59 -14.69 -12.60 -6.88
N THR A 60 -15.92 -12.36 -6.46
CA THR A 60 -16.68 -11.18 -6.90
C THR A 60 -16.27 -9.91 -6.18
N ILE A 61 -15.64 -10.04 -5.01
CA ILE A 61 -15.14 -8.89 -4.25
C ILE A 61 -13.86 -8.38 -4.92
N PRO A 62 -13.75 -7.09 -5.28
CA PRO A 62 -12.50 -6.55 -5.82
C PRO A 62 -11.32 -6.78 -4.86
N GLY A 63 -10.14 -7.15 -5.41
CA GLY A 63 -8.97 -7.53 -4.60
C GLY A 63 -8.57 -6.51 -3.55
N LEU A 64 -8.52 -5.24 -3.93
CA LEU A 64 -8.22 -4.17 -3.00
C LEU A 64 -9.29 -4.02 -1.90
N ALA A 65 -10.57 -4.22 -2.24
CA ALA A 65 -11.66 -4.17 -1.26
C ALA A 65 -11.57 -5.33 -0.26
N LEU A 66 -11.19 -6.53 -0.72
CA LEU A 66 -11.01 -7.67 0.19
C LEU A 66 -9.84 -7.43 1.15
N LEU A 67 -8.72 -6.90 0.67
CA LEU A 67 -7.57 -6.50 1.51
C LEU A 67 -7.97 -5.45 2.54
N ALA A 68 -8.70 -4.41 2.11
CA ALA A 68 -9.19 -3.36 2.99
C ALA A 68 -10.18 -3.87 4.04
N LEU A 69 -10.99 -4.88 3.72
CA LEU A 69 -11.94 -5.50 4.65
C LEU A 69 -11.25 -6.28 5.78
N PHE A 70 -10.12 -6.93 5.48
CA PHE A 70 -9.37 -7.66 6.50
C PHE A 70 -8.69 -6.73 7.51
N TYR A 71 -8.33 -5.52 7.12
CA TYR A 71 -7.64 -4.60 8.01
C TYR A 71 -8.41 -4.29 9.30
N PRO A 72 -9.66 -3.73 9.29
CA PRO A 72 -10.40 -3.45 10.52
C PRO A 72 -10.76 -4.72 11.30
N LEU A 73 -10.97 -5.84 10.62
CA LEU A 73 -11.24 -7.12 11.28
C LEU A 73 -10.02 -7.59 12.07
N LEU A 74 -8.84 -7.53 11.47
CA LEU A 74 -7.60 -7.94 12.13
C LEU A 74 -7.20 -6.95 13.23
N LEU A 75 -7.46 -5.66 13.06
CA LEU A 75 -7.23 -4.66 14.09
C LEU A 75 -8.08 -4.96 15.35
N ALA A 76 -9.35 -5.27 15.16
CA ALA A 76 -10.23 -5.68 16.26
C ALA A 76 -9.78 -6.99 16.94
N LEU A 77 -9.30 -7.96 16.14
CA LEU A 77 -8.75 -9.22 16.67
C LEU A 77 -7.41 -9.02 17.38
N ALA A 78 -6.56 -8.12 16.91
CA ALA A 78 -5.29 -7.78 17.55
C ALA A 78 -5.53 -7.13 18.93
N ALA A 79 -6.46 -6.17 19.01
CA ALA A 79 -6.86 -5.54 20.26
C ALA A 79 -7.48 -6.57 21.25
N LEU A 80 -8.30 -7.49 20.75
CA LEU A 80 -8.85 -8.57 21.57
C LEU A 80 -7.75 -9.53 22.06
N SER A 81 -6.78 -9.88 21.21
CA SER A 81 -5.64 -10.72 21.57
C SER A 81 -4.77 -10.05 22.64
N GLU A 82 -4.51 -8.77 22.50
CA GLU A 82 -3.76 -7.99 23.49
C GLU A 82 -4.48 -7.98 24.84
N HIS A 83 -5.79 -7.76 24.83
CA HIS A 83 -6.60 -7.78 26.05
C HIS A 83 -6.65 -9.16 26.73
N LEU A 84 -6.71 -10.26 25.97
CA LEU A 84 -6.87 -11.62 26.51
C LEU A 84 -5.54 -12.31 26.83
N VAL A 85 -4.50 -12.08 26.03
CA VAL A 85 -3.23 -12.83 26.05
C VAL A 85 -2.04 -11.92 26.40
N GLY A 86 -2.25 -10.60 26.44
CA GLY A 86 -1.19 -9.62 26.68
C GLY A 86 -0.21 -9.47 25.50
N ARG A 87 -0.60 -9.92 24.30
CA ARG A 87 0.18 -9.79 23.06
C ARG A 87 -0.74 -9.46 21.88
N GLY A 88 -0.47 -8.33 21.24
CA GLY A 88 -1.04 -7.98 19.96
C GLY A 88 -0.28 -8.63 18.79
N PHE A 89 -0.80 -8.48 17.59
CA PHE A 89 -0.14 -8.82 16.33
C PHE A 89 -0.43 -7.72 15.30
N SER A 90 0.45 -7.58 14.29
CA SER A 90 0.25 -6.59 13.24
C SER A 90 -0.99 -6.89 12.41
N ALA A 91 -1.90 -5.91 12.31
CA ALA A 91 -3.06 -5.96 11.44
C ALA A 91 -2.74 -5.55 10.00
N LEU A 92 -1.48 -5.13 9.73
CA LEU A 92 -0.99 -4.65 8.46
C LEU A 92 0.00 -5.60 7.81
N GLY A 93 0.27 -5.39 6.54
CA GLY A 93 1.31 -6.08 5.80
C GLY A 93 0.98 -7.53 5.50
N PHE A 94 1.75 -8.45 6.04
CA PHE A 94 1.74 -9.86 5.64
C PHE A 94 0.42 -10.57 5.93
N LEU A 95 -0.15 -10.42 7.11
CA LEU A 95 -1.31 -11.22 7.55
C LEU A 95 -2.59 -10.92 6.76
N PRO A 96 -3.05 -9.67 6.58
CA PRO A 96 -4.22 -9.38 5.74
C PRO A 96 -4.00 -9.80 4.29
N SER A 97 -2.79 -9.61 3.76
CA SER A 97 -2.42 -10.02 2.40
C SER A 97 -2.45 -11.54 2.25
N LEU A 98 -1.90 -12.28 3.20
CA LEU A 98 -1.93 -13.74 3.24
C LEU A 98 -3.36 -14.26 3.21
N LEU A 99 -4.25 -13.74 4.05
CA LEU A 99 -5.63 -14.20 4.15
C LEU A 99 -6.41 -13.90 2.87
N ALA A 100 -6.31 -12.68 2.33
CA ALA A 100 -6.98 -12.31 1.09
C ALA A 100 -6.52 -13.17 -0.09
N LEU A 101 -5.21 -13.31 -0.29
CA LEU A 101 -4.65 -14.09 -1.39
C LEU A 101 -4.93 -15.60 -1.24
N THR A 102 -4.95 -16.10 0.00
CA THR A 102 -5.39 -17.48 0.28
C THR A 102 -6.81 -17.70 -0.23
N LEU A 103 -7.75 -16.83 0.13
CA LEU A 103 -9.14 -16.92 -0.32
C LEU A 103 -9.25 -16.83 -1.85
N TYR A 104 -8.49 -15.92 -2.49
CA TYR A 104 -8.45 -15.80 -3.94
C TYR A 104 -7.96 -17.06 -4.66
N SER A 105 -7.01 -17.78 -4.06
CA SER A 105 -6.47 -19.02 -4.64
C SER A 105 -7.47 -20.17 -4.64
N MET A 106 -8.50 -20.11 -3.78
CA MET A 106 -9.35 -21.28 -3.50
C MET A 106 -10.27 -21.65 -4.66
N LEU A 107 -10.94 -20.69 -5.32
CA LEU A 107 -11.96 -21.02 -6.32
C LEU A 107 -11.41 -21.80 -7.52
N PRO A 108 -10.31 -21.40 -8.17
CA PRO A 108 -9.76 -22.16 -9.29
C PRO A 108 -9.42 -23.60 -8.91
N VAL A 109 -8.83 -23.79 -7.72
CA VAL A 109 -8.43 -25.13 -7.25
C VAL A 109 -9.65 -25.99 -6.92
N ILE A 110 -10.62 -25.45 -6.16
CA ILE A 110 -11.83 -26.19 -5.76
C ILE A 110 -12.66 -26.53 -7.00
N ARG A 111 -12.89 -25.55 -7.90
CA ARG A 111 -13.73 -25.72 -9.07
C ARG A 111 -13.17 -26.80 -10.03
N ASN A 112 -11.87 -26.68 -10.35
CA ASN A 112 -11.19 -27.65 -11.20
C ASN A 112 -11.05 -29.01 -10.52
N GLY A 113 -10.79 -29.07 -9.23
CA GLY A 113 -10.70 -30.30 -8.46
C GLY A 113 -12.04 -31.04 -8.40
N VAL A 114 -13.13 -30.35 -8.08
CA VAL A 114 -14.49 -30.93 -8.06
C VAL A 114 -14.88 -31.40 -9.47
N THR A 115 -14.70 -30.58 -10.49
CA THR A 115 -15.02 -30.94 -11.88
C THR A 115 -14.18 -32.12 -12.34
N GLY A 116 -12.86 -32.11 -12.06
CA GLY A 116 -11.96 -33.20 -12.47
C GLY A 116 -12.32 -34.55 -11.87
N ILE A 117 -12.72 -34.57 -10.58
CA ILE A 117 -13.11 -35.85 -9.93
C ILE A 117 -14.50 -36.31 -10.41
N LEU A 118 -15.46 -35.37 -10.53
CA LEU A 118 -16.83 -35.73 -10.93
C LEU A 118 -16.99 -36.08 -12.42
N SER A 119 -16.03 -35.66 -13.27
CA SER A 119 -16.02 -36.01 -14.70
C SER A 119 -15.40 -37.38 -15.02
N LEU A 120 -14.92 -38.11 -14.00
CA LEU A 120 -14.38 -39.45 -14.20
C LEU A 120 -15.48 -40.41 -14.61
N ASP A 121 -15.12 -41.35 -15.50
CA ASP A 121 -16.04 -42.39 -15.99
C ASP A 121 -16.61 -43.19 -14.80
N PRO A 122 -17.94 -43.24 -14.64
CA PRO A 122 -18.58 -44.03 -13.59
C PRO A 122 -18.16 -45.51 -13.58
N ALA A 123 -17.88 -46.08 -14.76
CA ALA A 123 -17.44 -47.48 -14.87
C ALA A 123 -16.10 -47.72 -14.15
N LEU A 124 -15.18 -46.75 -14.16
CA LEU A 124 -13.92 -46.84 -13.41
C LEU A 124 -14.16 -46.83 -11.88
N ILE A 125 -15.13 -46.04 -11.44
CA ILE A 125 -15.49 -45.95 -10.04
C ILE A 125 -16.16 -47.25 -9.57
N GLU A 126 -17.05 -47.83 -10.37
CA GLU A 126 -17.70 -49.13 -10.12
C GLU A 126 -16.69 -50.28 -10.10
N ALA A 127 -15.77 -50.31 -11.07
CA ALA A 127 -14.70 -51.32 -11.10
C ALA A 127 -13.82 -51.25 -9.82
N ALA A 128 -13.47 -50.05 -9.38
CA ALA A 128 -12.70 -49.86 -8.14
C ALA A 128 -13.47 -50.34 -6.90
N ARG A 129 -14.79 -50.15 -6.88
CA ARG A 129 -15.65 -50.71 -5.80
C ARG A 129 -15.74 -52.24 -5.90
N GLY A 130 -15.87 -52.79 -7.12
CA GLY A 130 -15.96 -54.23 -7.37
C GLY A 130 -14.72 -55.00 -6.89
N VAL A 131 -13.54 -54.43 -6.96
CA VAL A 131 -12.30 -55.01 -6.39
C VAL A 131 -12.13 -54.75 -4.90
N GLY A 132 -13.13 -54.19 -4.20
CA GLY A 132 -13.13 -54.02 -2.75
C GLY A 132 -12.33 -52.82 -2.24
N MET A 133 -12.05 -51.80 -3.08
CA MET A 133 -11.36 -50.59 -2.60
C MET A 133 -12.23 -49.80 -1.63
N THR A 134 -11.65 -49.42 -0.50
CA THR A 134 -12.27 -48.45 0.41
C THR A 134 -12.35 -47.07 -0.26
N GLU A 135 -13.22 -46.19 0.23
CA GLU A 135 -13.35 -44.82 -0.32
C GLU A 135 -12.02 -44.05 -0.35
N TRP A 136 -11.19 -44.20 0.69
CA TRP A 136 -9.87 -43.58 0.75
C TRP A 136 -8.88 -44.19 -0.24
N GLN A 137 -8.90 -45.51 -0.43
CA GLN A 137 -8.09 -46.19 -1.45
C GLN A 137 -8.48 -45.75 -2.84
N ARG A 138 -9.78 -45.68 -3.12
CA ARG A 138 -10.35 -45.22 -4.39
C ARG A 138 -9.92 -43.78 -4.68
N LEU A 139 -10.13 -42.86 -3.71
CA LEU A 139 -9.70 -41.45 -3.84
C LEU A 139 -8.20 -41.34 -4.17
N ARG A 140 -7.34 -41.99 -3.39
CA ARG A 140 -5.88 -41.83 -3.51
C ARG A 140 -5.27 -42.57 -4.70
N ARG A 141 -5.84 -43.73 -5.10
CA ARG A 141 -5.24 -44.58 -6.13
C ARG A 141 -5.89 -44.45 -7.49
N VAL A 142 -7.12 -43.96 -7.56
CA VAL A 142 -7.89 -43.86 -8.80
C VAL A 142 -8.31 -42.42 -9.07
N GLU A 143 -9.13 -41.81 -8.19
CA GLU A 143 -9.76 -40.52 -8.45
C GLU A 143 -8.76 -39.38 -8.57
N LEU A 144 -7.90 -39.18 -7.56
CA LEU A 144 -6.89 -38.10 -7.55
C LEU A 144 -5.86 -38.23 -8.69
N PRO A 145 -5.26 -39.40 -8.96
CA PRO A 145 -4.33 -39.53 -10.08
C PRO A 145 -4.95 -39.26 -11.46
N LEU A 146 -6.22 -39.65 -11.67
CA LEU A 146 -6.92 -39.39 -12.93
C LEU A 146 -7.39 -37.92 -13.04
N ALA A 147 -7.79 -37.31 -11.94
CA ALA A 147 -8.19 -35.90 -11.89
C ALA A 147 -6.98 -34.93 -11.80
N ALA A 148 -5.75 -35.43 -11.60
CA ALA A 148 -4.57 -34.64 -11.41
C ALA A 148 -4.31 -33.57 -12.51
N PRO A 149 -4.51 -33.83 -13.82
CA PRO A 149 -4.33 -32.79 -14.83
C PRO A 149 -5.30 -31.62 -14.65
N MET A 150 -6.57 -31.87 -14.34
CA MET A 150 -7.57 -30.82 -14.07
C MET A 150 -7.23 -30.05 -12.80
N LEU A 151 -6.79 -30.76 -11.78
CA LEU A 151 -6.38 -30.17 -10.51
C LEU A 151 -5.16 -29.26 -10.69
N MET A 152 -4.16 -29.72 -11.47
CA MET A 152 -2.98 -28.92 -11.81
C MET A 152 -3.32 -27.66 -12.62
N ALA A 153 -4.26 -27.75 -13.55
CA ALA A 153 -4.76 -26.60 -14.29
C ALA A 153 -5.37 -25.54 -13.32
N GLY A 154 -6.13 -26.00 -12.31
CA GLY A 154 -6.65 -25.13 -11.25
C GLY A 154 -5.55 -24.48 -10.42
N ILE A 155 -4.52 -25.25 -10.03
CA ILE A 155 -3.36 -24.76 -9.26
C ILE A 155 -2.58 -23.72 -10.08
N ARG A 156 -2.32 -23.96 -11.36
CA ARG A 156 -1.64 -23.01 -12.24
C ARG A 156 -2.40 -21.69 -12.35
N THR A 157 -3.70 -21.77 -12.59
CA THR A 157 -4.57 -20.57 -12.62
C THR A 157 -4.52 -19.80 -11.31
N ALA A 158 -4.62 -20.50 -10.18
CA ALA A 158 -4.55 -19.88 -8.85
C ALA A 158 -3.20 -19.21 -8.62
N ALA A 159 -2.08 -19.85 -8.98
CA ALA A 159 -0.74 -19.30 -8.80
C ALA A 159 -0.53 -18.01 -9.60
N VAL A 160 -0.91 -17.98 -10.88
CA VAL A 160 -0.81 -16.76 -11.72
C VAL A 160 -1.66 -15.63 -11.13
N TRP A 161 -2.87 -15.93 -10.68
CA TRP A 161 -3.76 -14.94 -10.09
C TRP A 161 -3.24 -14.41 -8.75
N VAL A 162 -2.72 -15.28 -7.88
CA VAL A 162 -2.13 -14.89 -6.59
C VAL A 162 -0.91 -13.98 -6.79
N ILE A 163 0.00 -14.34 -7.72
CA ILE A 163 1.16 -13.53 -8.04
C ILE A 163 0.74 -12.15 -8.58
N GLY A 164 -0.22 -12.10 -9.50
CA GLY A 164 -0.73 -10.81 -9.98
C GLY A 164 -1.40 -9.99 -8.89
N ALA A 165 -2.27 -10.61 -8.08
CA ALA A 165 -3.01 -9.94 -7.02
C ALA A 165 -2.12 -9.52 -5.83
N ALA A 166 -0.99 -10.18 -5.59
CA ALA A 166 -0.04 -9.82 -4.55
C ALA A 166 0.57 -8.42 -4.75
N THR A 167 0.59 -7.89 -5.98
CA THR A 167 0.95 -6.49 -6.23
C THR A 167 0.00 -5.50 -5.54
N LEU A 168 -1.27 -5.87 -5.34
CA LEU A 168 -2.27 -5.04 -4.66
C LEU A 168 -2.10 -5.00 -3.13
N SER A 169 -1.16 -5.76 -2.57
CA SER A 169 -0.91 -5.77 -1.13
C SER A 169 -0.11 -4.56 -0.63
N THR A 170 0.50 -3.80 -1.53
CA THR A 170 1.28 -2.59 -1.18
C THR A 170 0.46 -1.56 -0.38
N PRO A 171 -0.78 -1.18 -0.76
CA PRO A 171 -1.58 -0.21 0.01
C PRO A 171 -1.92 -0.63 1.44
N VAL A 172 -1.87 -1.91 1.77
CA VAL A 172 -2.04 -2.42 3.15
C VAL A 172 -0.71 -2.65 3.86
N GLY A 173 0.38 -2.07 3.36
CA GLY A 173 1.69 -2.08 4.00
C GLY A 173 2.54 -3.33 3.76
N GLN A 174 2.18 -4.19 2.79
CA GLN A 174 3.01 -5.34 2.42
C GLN A 174 3.99 -4.98 1.30
N THR A 175 5.27 -5.12 1.57
CA THR A 175 6.29 -4.98 0.52
C THR A 175 6.12 -6.05 -0.55
N SER A 176 6.09 -5.62 -1.80
CA SER A 176 5.90 -6.49 -2.96
C SER A 176 6.40 -5.82 -4.24
N LEU A 177 6.35 -6.53 -5.37
CA LEU A 177 6.58 -5.92 -6.70
C LEU A 177 5.58 -4.79 -7.03
N GLY A 178 4.45 -4.72 -6.29
CA GLY A 178 3.50 -3.61 -6.36
C GLY A 178 4.07 -2.28 -5.92
N ASN A 179 5.11 -2.25 -5.08
CA ASN A 179 5.76 -1.02 -4.65
C ASN A 179 6.32 -0.21 -5.84
N TYR A 180 6.88 -0.88 -6.87
CA TYR A 180 7.27 -0.20 -8.11
C TYR A 180 6.09 0.46 -8.80
N ILE A 181 4.94 -0.22 -8.86
CA ILE A 181 3.76 0.25 -9.57
C ILE A 181 3.14 1.43 -8.83
N PHE A 182 2.86 1.26 -7.53
CA PHE A 182 2.17 2.29 -6.74
C PHE A 182 3.04 3.53 -6.51
N SER A 183 4.30 3.36 -6.08
CA SER A 183 5.20 4.51 -5.91
C SER A 183 5.53 5.17 -7.24
N GLY A 184 5.75 4.37 -8.30
CA GLY A 184 6.00 4.89 -9.64
C GLY A 184 4.83 5.73 -10.19
N LEU A 185 3.59 5.32 -9.97
CA LEU A 185 2.40 6.10 -10.34
C LEU A 185 2.34 7.43 -9.57
N GLN A 186 2.66 7.42 -8.28
CA GLN A 186 2.60 8.63 -7.44
C GLN A 186 3.61 9.70 -7.87
N VAL A 187 4.82 9.27 -8.22
CA VAL A 187 5.90 10.17 -8.66
C VAL A 187 6.04 10.24 -10.20
N GLN A 188 5.03 9.76 -10.95
CA GLN A 188 5.03 9.70 -12.43
C GLN A 188 6.29 9.05 -13.04
N ASN A 189 6.91 8.12 -12.31
CA ASN A 189 8.05 7.36 -12.78
C ASN A 189 7.60 6.11 -13.56
N TRP A 190 7.28 6.29 -14.84
CA TRP A 190 6.83 5.22 -15.73
C TRP A 190 7.85 4.10 -15.92
N VAL A 191 9.15 4.37 -15.73
CA VAL A 191 10.21 3.35 -15.77
C VAL A 191 10.01 2.37 -14.61
N ALA A 192 9.76 2.86 -13.40
CA ALA A 192 9.48 2.01 -12.25
C ALA A 192 8.17 1.22 -12.44
N VAL A 193 7.10 1.87 -12.92
CA VAL A 193 5.81 1.20 -13.20
C VAL A 193 6.01 0.04 -14.17
N LEU A 194 6.64 0.29 -15.32
CA LEU A 194 6.90 -0.76 -16.32
C LEU A 194 7.81 -1.86 -15.77
N PHE A 195 8.84 -1.49 -15.01
CA PHE A 195 9.74 -2.46 -14.38
C PHE A 195 8.98 -3.40 -13.43
N GLY A 196 8.12 -2.86 -12.58
CA GLY A 196 7.27 -3.66 -11.67
C GLY A 196 6.30 -4.57 -12.42
N CYS A 197 5.65 -4.05 -13.47
CA CYS A 197 4.76 -4.85 -14.31
C CYS A 197 5.49 -6.01 -14.98
N VAL A 198 6.67 -5.75 -15.57
CA VAL A 198 7.49 -6.78 -16.24
C VAL A 198 8.01 -7.80 -15.24
N ALA A 199 8.47 -7.36 -14.07
CA ALA A 199 8.95 -8.26 -13.02
C ALA A 199 7.84 -9.19 -12.50
N ALA A 200 6.64 -8.64 -12.22
CA ALA A 200 5.50 -9.43 -11.76
C ALA A 200 5.01 -10.42 -12.83
N ALA A 201 4.88 -9.96 -14.08
CA ALA A 201 4.50 -10.83 -15.19
C ALA A 201 5.56 -11.92 -15.47
N GLY A 202 6.84 -11.56 -15.42
CA GLY A 202 7.96 -12.51 -15.55
C GLY A 202 7.92 -13.59 -14.47
N LEU A 203 7.73 -13.19 -13.20
CA LEU A 203 7.58 -14.13 -12.09
C LEU A 203 6.39 -15.07 -12.31
N ALA A 204 5.21 -14.53 -12.68
CA ALA A 204 4.02 -15.33 -12.94
C ALA A 204 4.25 -16.35 -14.07
N LEU A 205 4.90 -15.93 -15.16
CA LEU A 205 5.24 -16.83 -16.28
C LEU A 205 6.23 -17.93 -15.86
N ILE A 206 7.28 -17.59 -15.09
CA ILE A 206 8.27 -18.57 -14.60
C ILE A 206 7.55 -19.61 -13.74
N VAL A 207 6.74 -19.18 -12.79
CA VAL A 207 6.00 -20.10 -11.89
C VAL A 207 5.00 -20.95 -12.69
N ASP A 208 4.28 -20.37 -13.66
CA ASP A 208 3.38 -21.13 -14.53
C ASP A 208 4.12 -22.21 -15.33
N GLN A 209 5.28 -21.91 -15.91
CA GLN A 209 6.08 -22.88 -16.64
C GLN A 209 6.63 -24.00 -15.73
N LEU A 210 7.05 -23.68 -14.51
CA LEU A 210 7.50 -24.67 -13.52
C LEU A 210 6.36 -25.60 -13.10
N LEU A 211 5.18 -25.04 -12.85
CA LEU A 211 3.97 -25.82 -12.56
C LEU A 211 3.54 -26.66 -13.76
N GLY A 212 3.64 -26.12 -14.99
CA GLY A 212 3.41 -26.85 -16.24
C GLY A 212 4.40 -28.02 -16.45
N LEU A 213 5.65 -27.85 -16.01
CA LEU A 213 6.63 -28.94 -16.00
C LEU A 213 6.22 -30.05 -15.03
N ILE A 214 5.71 -29.69 -13.85
CA ILE A 214 5.16 -30.66 -12.87
C ILE A 214 3.95 -31.38 -13.45
N GLU A 215 3.00 -30.64 -14.03
CA GLU A 215 1.79 -31.16 -14.65
C GLU A 215 2.14 -32.19 -15.74
N THR A 216 3.01 -31.83 -16.68
CA THR A 216 3.45 -32.75 -17.74
C THR A 216 4.24 -33.93 -17.18
N GLY A 217 4.96 -33.74 -16.10
CA GLY A 217 5.65 -34.78 -15.37
C GLY A 217 4.68 -35.79 -14.75
N VAL A 218 3.61 -35.32 -14.12
CA VAL A 218 2.54 -36.15 -13.56
C VAL A 218 1.82 -36.92 -14.68
N ALA A 219 1.39 -36.23 -15.75
CA ALA A 219 0.67 -36.84 -16.88
C ALA A 219 1.50 -37.91 -17.57
N ARG A 220 2.80 -37.69 -17.77
CA ARG A 220 3.73 -38.64 -18.42
C ARG A 220 4.40 -39.61 -17.45
N ARG A 221 4.01 -39.61 -16.17
CA ARG A 221 4.63 -40.42 -15.10
C ARG A 221 6.16 -40.22 -14.98
N SER A 222 6.68 -39.04 -15.33
CA SER A 222 8.11 -38.72 -15.31
C SER A 222 8.50 -38.13 -13.97
N ARG A 223 9.02 -38.94 -13.06
CA ARG A 223 9.52 -38.48 -11.73
C ARG A 223 10.59 -37.39 -11.84
N ARG A 224 11.42 -37.42 -12.91
CA ARG A 224 12.49 -36.41 -13.13
C ARG A 224 11.90 -35.01 -13.36
N ARG A 225 10.84 -34.89 -14.17
CA ARG A 225 10.20 -33.57 -14.43
C ARG A 225 9.51 -33.03 -13.19
N VAL A 226 8.78 -33.89 -12.48
CA VAL A 226 8.12 -33.49 -11.22
C VAL A 226 9.17 -33.01 -10.21
N PHE A 227 10.24 -33.79 -10.02
CA PHE A 227 11.32 -33.44 -9.10
C PHE A 227 12.01 -32.13 -9.50
N ALA A 228 12.35 -31.95 -10.78
CA ALA A 228 12.99 -30.72 -11.27
C ALA A 228 12.10 -29.48 -11.04
N GLY A 229 10.79 -29.55 -11.35
CA GLY A 229 9.86 -28.44 -11.12
C GLY A 229 9.69 -28.10 -9.64
N VAL A 230 9.54 -29.13 -8.79
CA VAL A 230 9.40 -28.94 -7.33
C VAL A 230 10.69 -28.35 -6.74
N VAL A 231 11.85 -28.88 -7.09
CA VAL A 231 13.15 -28.36 -6.60
C VAL A 231 13.35 -26.91 -7.04
N ALA A 232 13.05 -26.58 -8.30
CA ALA A 232 13.17 -25.20 -8.79
C ALA A 232 12.27 -24.23 -8.02
N LEU A 233 11.00 -24.60 -7.73
CA LEU A 233 10.11 -23.79 -6.90
C LEU A 233 10.64 -23.66 -5.46
N LEU A 234 11.09 -24.74 -4.84
CA LEU A 234 11.64 -24.72 -3.48
C LEU A 234 12.92 -23.90 -3.39
N VAL A 235 13.79 -23.96 -4.38
CA VAL A 235 15.00 -23.12 -4.47
C VAL A 235 14.62 -21.64 -4.58
N GLY A 236 13.64 -21.30 -5.42
CA GLY A 236 13.16 -19.92 -5.55
C GLY A 236 12.58 -19.38 -4.24
N VAL A 237 11.73 -20.16 -3.57
CA VAL A 237 11.16 -19.78 -2.26
C VAL A 237 12.24 -19.74 -1.17
N GLY A 238 13.18 -20.70 -1.16
CA GLY A 238 14.29 -20.75 -0.22
C GLY A 238 15.22 -19.55 -0.38
N TRP A 239 15.56 -19.18 -1.62
CA TRP A 239 16.32 -17.96 -1.90
C TRP A 239 15.60 -16.73 -1.37
N ALA A 240 14.31 -16.59 -1.67
CA ALA A 240 13.51 -15.47 -1.21
C ALA A 240 13.41 -15.38 0.32
N ALA A 241 13.38 -16.52 1.02
CA ALA A 241 13.35 -16.56 2.48
C ALA A 241 14.70 -16.18 3.14
N VAL A 242 15.80 -16.54 2.48
CA VAL A 242 17.17 -16.23 2.97
C VAL A 242 17.60 -14.80 2.61
N SER A 243 17.08 -14.25 1.51
CA SER A 243 17.36 -12.86 1.09
C SER A 243 16.71 -11.79 1.98
N ARG A 244 16.03 -12.21 3.04
CA ARG A 244 15.62 -11.36 4.15
C ARG A 244 16.84 -11.17 5.04
N ASP A 245 17.60 -10.10 4.78
CA ASP A 245 18.75 -9.78 5.62
C ASP A 245 18.26 -9.42 7.03
N ASP A 246 18.56 -10.28 8.00
CA ASP A 246 18.64 -9.90 9.40
C ASP A 246 19.89 -9.01 9.53
N VAL A 247 19.73 -7.71 9.32
CA VAL A 247 20.80 -6.75 9.54
C VAL A 247 21.00 -6.64 11.04
N ASP A 248 22.14 -7.14 11.49
CA ASP A 248 22.63 -6.99 12.86
C ASP A 248 22.84 -5.48 13.13
N GLY A 249 21.96 -4.86 13.89
CA GLY A 249 21.98 -3.44 14.23
C GLY A 249 20.61 -2.94 14.70
N SER A 250 20.55 -1.71 15.21
CA SER A 250 19.28 -1.06 15.54
C SER A 250 18.48 -0.83 14.26
N HIS A 251 17.53 -1.73 14.01
CA HIS A 251 16.67 -1.70 12.83
C HIS A 251 15.42 -0.86 13.11
N TYR A 252 15.12 0.06 12.19
CA TYR A 252 13.95 0.93 12.27
C TYR A 252 13.10 0.81 11.02
N VAL A 253 11.79 0.89 11.19
CA VAL A 253 10.81 0.91 10.10
C VAL A 253 10.21 2.31 9.98
N ILE A 254 10.52 3.02 8.91
CA ILE A 254 10.00 4.37 8.67
C ILE A 254 8.77 4.30 7.77
N GLY A 255 7.65 4.80 8.28
CA GLY A 255 6.40 4.89 7.54
C GLY A 255 6.41 6.06 6.54
N ALA A 256 5.66 5.91 5.45
CA ALA A 256 5.41 7.01 4.51
C ALA A 256 4.02 6.88 3.87
N LYS A 257 3.30 8.01 3.77
CA LYS A 257 2.07 8.12 2.99
C LYS A 257 2.38 8.01 1.49
N ASN A 258 1.36 7.98 0.66
CA ASN A 258 1.46 7.66 -0.76
C ASN A 258 1.67 8.88 -1.67
N PHE A 259 2.59 9.79 -1.34
CA PHE A 259 2.95 10.94 -2.19
C PHE A 259 4.42 11.36 -2.03
N SER A 260 4.94 12.12 -3.02
CA SER A 260 6.36 12.42 -3.22
C SER A 260 7.06 12.98 -1.98
N GLU A 261 6.44 13.96 -1.30
CA GLU A 261 6.98 14.57 -0.09
C GLU A 261 7.26 13.56 1.01
N GLN A 262 6.36 12.61 1.22
CA GLN A 262 6.50 11.58 2.24
C GLN A 262 7.65 10.61 1.91
N TYR A 263 7.85 10.30 0.63
CA TYR A 263 8.99 9.47 0.21
C TYR A 263 10.32 10.20 0.38
N ILE A 264 10.35 11.52 0.13
CA ILE A 264 11.53 12.36 0.37
C ILE A 264 11.85 12.42 1.86
N LEU A 265 10.85 12.69 2.70
CA LEU A 265 11.03 12.80 4.16
C LEU A 265 11.41 11.46 4.78
N SER A 266 10.79 10.38 4.36
CA SER A 266 11.15 9.02 4.80
C SER A 266 12.61 8.68 4.44
N ALA A 267 13.07 9.01 3.23
CA ALA A 267 14.46 8.82 2.82
C ALA A 267 15.43 9.72 3.63
N LEU A 268 15.06 10.98 3.89
CA LEU A 268 15.83 11.88 4.74
C LEU A 268 15.99 11.33 6.16
N MET A 269 14.91 10.82 6.76
CA MET A 269 14.92 10.22 8.08
C MET A 269 15.83 8.98 8.12
N ALA A 270 15.75 8.12 7.10
CA ALA A 270 16.61 6.94 6.98
C ALA A 270 18.10 7.30 6.85
N ASP A 271 18.43 8.30 6.03
CA ASP A 271 19.81 8.79 5.88
C ASP A 271 20.35 9.35 7.22
N ARG A 272 19.50 10.03 8.03
CA ARG A 272 19.88 10.53 9.35
C ARG A 272 20.08 9.39 10.35
N ILE A 273 19.23 8.38 10.36
CA ILE A 273 19.36 7.17 11.19
C ILE A 273 20.66 6.43 10.83
N ALA A 274 20.95 6.30 9.54
CA ALA A 274 22.18 5.66 9.08
C ALA A 274 23.44 6.45 9.51
N ALA A 275 23.39 7.77 9.52
CA ALA A 275 24.49 8.62 10.01
C ALA A 275 24.77 8.44 11.51
N GLU A 276 23.77 8.04 12.30
CA GLU A 276 23.92 7.70 13.73
C GLU A 276 24.25 6.21 13.96
N GLY A 277 24.49 5.43 12.89
CA GLY A 277 24.88 4.02 12.97
C GLY A 277 23.70 3.03 13.06
N GLY A 278 22.46 3.48 12.83
CA GLY A 278 21.28 2.63 12.69
C GLY A 278 21.06 2.17 11.26
N TYR A 279 20.05 1.30 11.08
CA TYR A 279 19.59 0.87 9.77
C TYR A 279 18.07 1.10 9.67
N ALA A 280 17.60 1.66 8.58
CA ALA A 280 16.17 1.93 8.39
C ALA A 280 15.65 1.29 7.10
N THR A 281 14.48 0.66 7.22
CA THR A 281 13.67 0.22 6.09
C THR A 281 12.44 1.11 5.95
N HIS A 282 11.81 1.09 4.78
CA HIS A 282 10.68 1.94 4.47
C HIS A 282 9.40 1.11 4.31
N ARG A 283 8.32 1.55 4.96
CA ARG A 283 6.97 1.05 4.71
C ARG A 283 6.17 2.17 4.04
N THR A 284 6.17 2.17 2.71
CA THR A 284 5.66 3.26 1.87
C THR A 284 4.28 2.96 1.29
N GLY A 285 3.59 4.02 0.82
CA GLY A 285 2.31 3.88 0.11
C GLY A 285 1.10 3.72 1.03
N LEU A 286 1.24 4.01 2.32
CA LEU A 286 0.17 3.87 3.31
C LEU A 286 -0.84 5.01 3.20
N GLY A 287 -2.13 4.71 3.40
CA GLY A 287 -3.16 5.74 3.59
C GLY A 287 -3.02 6.44 4.94
N SER A 288 -3.60 7.65 5.07
CA SER A 288 -3.44 8.49 6.28
C SER A 288 -3.88 7.81 7.57
N ALA A 289 -5.02 7.11 7.58
CA ALA A 289 -5.48 6.38 8.76
C ALA A 289 -4.58 5.16 9.05
N ILE A 290 -4.19 4.45 7.99
CA ILE A 290 -3.40 3.21 8.10
C ILE A 290 -2.01 3.48 8.69
N VAL A 291 -1.34 4.57 8.28
CA VAL A 291 0.01 4.89 8.78
C VAL A 291 -0.01 5.28 10.25
N PHE A 292 -1.05 6.00 10.70
CA PHE A 292 -1.20 6.35 12.11
C PHE A 292 -1.45 5.10 12.97
N ASP A 293 -2.36 4.22 12.54
CA ASP A 293 -2.65 2.97 13.24
C ASP A 293 -1.41 2.06 13.30
N ALA A 294 -0.60 2.04 12.23
CA ALA A 294 0.67 1.31 12.19
C ALA A 294 1.68 1.84 13.23
N LEU A 295 1.76 3.17 13.41
CA LEU A 295 2.60 3.77 14.44
C LEU A 295 2.07 3.44 15.84
N ALA A 296 0.77 3.55 16.06
CA ALA A 296 0.12 3.26 17.34
C ALA A 296 0.28 1.78 17.74
N ALA A 297 0.31 0.87 16.76
CA ALA A 297 0.52 -0.56 16.96
C ALA A 297 2.00 -0.97 17.07
N GLY A 298 2.97 -0.05 16.84
CA GLY A 298 4.40 -0.38 16.80
C GLY A 298 4.85 -1.12 15.53
N ASP A 299 4.04 -1.10 14.47
CA ASP A 299 4.37 -1.72 13.18
C ASP A 299 5.35 -0.87 12.35
N ILE A 300 5.44 0.43 12.66
CA ILE A 300 6.45 1.38 12.20
C ILE A 300 6.98 2.15 13.40
N ASP A 301 8.24 2.53 13.37
CA ASP A 301 8.93 3.20 14.48
C ASP A 301 8.77 4.72 14.44
N ALA A 302 8.72 5.30 13.24
CA ALA A 302 8.53 6.75 13.06
C ALA A 302 7.97 7.07 11.67
N TYR A 303 7.31 8.21 11.54
CA TYR A 303 6.92 8.81 10.28
C TYR A 303 6.63 10.31 10.43
N VAL A 304 6.44 10.99 9.30
CA VAL A 304 5.97 12.38 9.29
C VAL A 304 4.47 12.41 9.04
N ASP A 305 3.73 13.08 9.92
CA ASP A 305 2.31 13.41 9.68
C ASP A 305 2.11 14.93 9.65
N TYR A 306 0.87 15.34 9.51
CA TYR A 306 0.48 16.74 9.48
C TYR A 306 -0.50 17.03 10.62
N SER A 307 -0.27 18.16 11.31
CA SER A 307 -1.03 18.51 12.51
C SER A 307 -2.54 18.55 12.27
N GLY A 308 -2.99 19.10 11.13
CA GLY A 308 -4.40 19.14 10.77
C GLY A 308 -5.01 17.75 10.54
N THR A 309 -4.23 16.81 9.97
CA THR A 309 -4.69 15.41 9.81
C THR A 309 -4.94 14.74 11.15
N ILE A 310 -3.99 14.86 12.08
CA ILE A 310 -4.15 14.28 13.42
C ILE A 310 -5.33 14.95 14.14
N TRP A 311 -5.40 16.28 14.11
CA TRP A 311 -6.45 17.05 14.77
C TRP A 311 -7.85 16.67 14.30
N ALA A 312 -8.07 16.70 12.97
CA ALA A 312 -9.39 16.47 12.38
C ALA A 312 -9.77 15.00 12.30
N ASN A 313 -8.85 14.12 11.85
CA ASN A 313 -9.22 12.75 11.52
C ASN A 313 -8.98 11.76 12.66
N VAL A 314 -7.96 12.00 13.50
CA VAL A 314 -7.61 11.07 14.59
C VAL A 314 -8.24 11.52 15.90
N MET A 315 -8.11 12.80 16.25
CA MET A 315 -8.70 13.36 17.46
C MET A 315 -10.19 13.74 17.29
N HIS A 316 -10.71 13.72 16.05
CA HIS A 316 -12.08 14.11 15.69
C HIS A 316 -12.46 15.50 16.18
N ARG A 317 -11.52 16.45 16.11
CA ARG A 317 -11.72 17.84 16.49
C ARG A 317 -11.86 18.73 15.25
N THR A 318 -12.77 19.70 15.32
CA THR A 318 -13.07 20.65 14.25
C THR A 318 -12.84 22.10 14.65
N ASP A 319 -12.49 22.34 15.92
CA ASP A 319 -12.22 23.68 16.43
C ASP A 319 -10.87 24.20 15.93
N VAL A 320 -10.83 25.45 15.54
CA VAL A 320 -9.64 26.15 15.08
C VAL A 320 -8.94 26.80 16.26
N LEU A 321 -7.73 26.36 16.55
CA LEU A 321 -6.90 26.91 17.62
C LEU A 321 -5.66 27.61 17.05
N PRO A 322 -5.07 28.59 17.79
CA PRO A 322 -3.74 29.08 17.46
C PRO A 322 -2.73 27.92 17.36
N ARG A 323 -1.87 27.96 16.34
CA ARG A 323 -0.90 26.91 15.98
C ARG A 323 -0.17 26.30 17.17
N GLU A 324 0.42 27.15 18.02
CA GLU A 324 1.18 26.67 19.19
C GLU A 324 0.32 25.92 20.21
N ARG A 325 -0.92 26.35 20.38
CA ARG A 325 -1.86 25.70 21.29
C ARG A 325 -2.32 24.36 20.73
N LEU A 326 -2.62 24.30 19.44
CA LEU A 326 -3.00 23.08 18.74
C LEU A 326 -1.89 22.02 18.87
N LEU A 327 -0.62 22.39 18.57
CA LEU A 327 0.51 21.47 18.66
C LEU A 327 0.75 20.97 20.09
N ARG A 328 0.60 21.81 21.11
CA ARG A 328 0.72 21.39 22.52
C ARG A 328 -0.38 20.41 22.92
N GLU A 329 -1.65 20.77 22.71
CA GLU A 329 -2.79 19.91 23.07
C GLU A 329 -2.73 18.57 22.33
N MET A 330 -2.33 18.57 21.06
CA MET A 330 -2.14 17.38 20.24
C MET A 330 -1.00 16.50 20.78
N SER A 331 0.17 17.08 21.12
CA SER A 331 1.31 16.33 21.66
C SER A 331 0.97 15.67 22.99
N GLU A 332 0.25 16.37 23.88
CA GLU A 332 -0.21 15.84 25.15
C GLU A 332 -1.21 14.70 24.96
N TRP A 333 -2.13 14.84 24.00
CA TRP A 333 -3.12 13.81 23.67
C TRP A 333 -2.46 12.56 23.09
N LEU A 334 -1.55 12.71 22.09
CA LEU A 334 -0.82 11.60 21.47
C LEU A 334 -0.05 10.77 22.51
N ARG A 335 0.61 11.46 23.45
CA ARG A 335 1.36 10.79 24.52
C ARG A 335 0.45 10.07 25.50
N ARG A 336 -0.68 10.67 25.88
CA ARG A 336 -1.59 10.11 26.87
C ARG A 336 -2.39 8.94 26.33
N GLU A 337 -2.94 9.05 25.12
CA GLU A 337 -3.85 8.04 24.55
C GLU A 337 -3.11 6.90 23.84
N HIS A 338 -1.94 7.19 23.22
CA HIS A 338 -1.22 6.23 22.38
C HIS A 338 0.24 6.02 22.79
N GLY A 339 0.77 6.76 23.77
CA GLY A 339 2.20 6.74 24.10
C GLY A 339 3.11 7.33 23.02
N ILE A 340 2.54 7.83 21.91
CA ILE A 340 3.26 8.39 20.76
C ILE A 340 3.94 9.69 21.16
N VAL A 341 5.20 9.87 20.75
CA VAL A 341 5.96 11.08 21.00
C VAL A 341 6.07 11.92 19.72
N MET A 342 5.67 13.17 19.79
CA MET A 342 5.93 14.17 18.76
C MET A 342 7.30 14.81 19.04
N LEU A 343 8.29 14.60 18.16
CA LEU A 343 9.63 15.17 18.31
C LEU A 343 9.66 16.67 17.95
N GLY A 344 8.74 17.13 17.09
CA GLY A 344 8.61 18.52 16.71
C GLY A 344 8.05 18.71 15.31
N ALA A 345 7.74 19.97 14.98
CA ALA A 345 7.38 20.38 13.63
C ALA A 345 8.65 20.63 12.80
N LEU A 346 8.66 20.19 11.54
CA LEU A 346 9.82 20.27 10.65
C LEU A 346 10.17 21.71 10.19
N GLY A 347 9.20 22.63 10.23
CA GLY A 347 9.39 24.04 9.85
C GLY A 347 8.61 24.46 8.60
N PHE A 348 7.78 23.57 8.05
CA PHE A 348 6.85 23.86 6.96
C PHE A 348 5.48 23.24 7.24
N GLU A 349 4.50 23.65 6.47
CA GLU A 349 3.18 23.04 6.45
C GLU A 349 2.81 22.55 5.05
N ASN A 350 1.96 21.55 5.01
CA ASN A 350 1.37 21.01 3.80
C ASN A 350 -0.16 21.04 3.92
N ALA A 351 -0.70 22.26 3.94
CA ALA A 351 -2.13 22.50 4.07
C ALA A 351 -2.86 22.25 2.75
N TYR A 352 -4.13 21.86 2.86
CA TYR A 352 -5.01 21.95 1.69
C TYR A 352 -5.08 23.40 1.21
N ALA A 353 -5.11 23.58 -0.10
CA ALA A 353 -5.26 24.86 -0.75
C ALA A 353 -6.13 24.71 -2.00
N LEU A 354 -6.85 25.73 -2.39
CA LEU A 354 -7.50 25.77 -3.69
C LEU A 354 -6.50 26.35 -4.70
N ALA A 355 -6.32 25.67 -5.82
CA ALA A 355 -5.45 26.11 -6.90
C ALA A 355 -6.14 26.04 -8.24
N MET A 356 -5.77 26.94 -9.13
CA MET A 356 -6.24 26.96 -10.51
C MET A 356 -5.13 27.41 -11.46
N ARG A 357 -5.32 27.22 -12.77
CA ARG A 357 -4.33 27.68 -13.73
C ARG A 357 -4.20 29.19 -13.66
N ARG A 358 -2.95 29.67 -13.78
CA ARG A 358 -2.60 31.10 -13.72
C ARG A 358 -3.31 31.91 -14.79
N ASP A 359 -3.39 31.40 -16.03
CA ASP A 359 -4.11 32.05 -17.12
C ASP A 359 -5.60 32.23 -16.81
N ARG A 360 -6.23 31.19 -16.27
CA ARG A 360 -7.66 31.21 -15.93
C ARG A 360 -7.98 32.09 -14.71
N ALA A 361 -7.10 32.08 -13.72
CA ALA A 361 -7.22 32.96 -12.55
C ALA A 361 -7.13 34.43 -12.96
N ALA A 362 -6.17 34.77 -13.84
CA ALA A 362 -6.02 36.12 -14.36
C ALA A 362 -7.20 36.56 -15.23
N GLU A 363 -7.73 35.68 -16.09
CA GLU A 363 -8.93 35.93 -16.92
C GLU A 363 -10.14 36.30 -16.08
N LEU A 364 -10.37 35.59 -14.98
CA LEU A 364 -11.52 35.78 -14.09
C LEU A 364 -11.26 36.79 -12.96
N GLY A 365 -10.04 37.29 -12.83
CA GLY A 365 -9.65 38.21 -11.75
C GLY A 365 -9.62 37.57 -10.37
N ILE A 366 -9.46 36.22 -10.28
CA ILE A 366 -9.49 35.46 -9.04
C ILE A 366 -8.08 35.40 -8.44
N ARG A 367 -7.92 35.86 -7.18
CA ARG A 367 -6.68 35.77 -6.39
C ARG A 367 -6.90 35.06 -5.07
N SER A 368 -8.11 35.10 -4.54
CA SER A 368 -8.49 34.55 -3.25
C SER A 368 -9.72 33.64 -3.36
N ILE A 369 -9.97 32.84 -2.32
CA ILE A 369 -11.18 32.02 -2.20
C ILE A 369 -12.43 32.92 -2.15
N THR A 370 -12.29 34.15 -1.63
CA THR A 370 -13.38 35.13 -1.66
C THR A 370 -13.75 35.52 -3.10
N ASP A 371 -12.78 35.78 -3.96
CA ASP A 371 -13.02 36.09 -5.38
C ASP A 371 -13.64 34.87 -6.10
N LEU A 372 -13.10 33.67 -5.81
CA LEU A 372 -13.59 32.41 -6.37
C LEU A 372 -15.08 32.18 -6.07
N ALA A 373 -15.56 32.56 -4.88
CA ALA A 373 -16.95 32.36 -4.47
C ALA A 373 -17.95 33.00 -5.46
N GLY A 374 -17.60 34.17 -5.99
CA GLY A 374 -18.44 34.87 -7.00
C GLY A 374 -18.55 34.17 -8.35
N HIS A 375 -17.64 33.24 -8.64
CA HIS A 375 -17.55 32.51 -9.92
C HIS A 375 -17.85 31.00 -9.77
N SER A 376 -17.88 30.47 -8.55
CA SER A 376 -17.89 29.03 -8.27
C SER A 376 -19.04 28.29 -8.94
N SER A 377 -20.23 28.91 -9.08
CA SER A 377 -21.41 28.28 -9.70
C SER A 377 -21.27 27.98 -11.20
N ALA A 378 -20.25 28.53 -11.87
CA ALA A 378 -19.94 28.26 -13.27
C ALA A 378 -18.69 27.40 -13.45
N LEU A 379 -18.01 27.01 -12.36
CA LEU A 379 -16.73 26.32 -12.37
C LEU A 379 -16.87 24.88 -11.84
N THR A 380 -15.99 24.01 -12.34
CA THR A 380 -15.84 22.62 -11.86
C THR A 380 -14.64 22.51 -10.92
N ILE A 381 -14.84 21.89 -9.76
CA ILE A 381 -13.76 21.56 -8.82
C ILE A 381 -13.36 20.09 -8.92
N GLY A 382 -12.05 19.83 -8.98
CA GLY A 382 -11.45 18.52 -8.81
C GLY A 382 -10.78 18.38 -7.45
N ALA A 383 -10.94 17.24 -6.81
CA ALA A 383 -10.33 16.95 -5.50
C ALA A 383 -9.78 15.53 -5.44
N ASP A 384 -8.94 15.25 -4.44
CA ASP A 384 -8.61 13.87 -4.11
C ASP A 384 -9.82 13.15 -3.48
N PHE A 385 -9.75 11.80 -3.41
CA PHE A 385 -10.84 10.96 -2.93
C PHE A 385 -11.25 11.20 -1.47
N GLU A 386 -10.41 11.86 -0.67
CA GLU A 386 -10.68 12.11 0.74
C GLU A 386 -11.36 13.47 0.97
N PHE A 387 -11.05 14.48 0.17
CA PHE A 387 -11.34 15.89 0.46
C PHE A 387 -12.82 16.19 0.73
N PHE A 388 -13.73 15.69 -0.10
CA PHE A 388 -15.17 16.00 0.07
C PHE A 388 -15.79 15.31 1.29
N ALA A 389 -15.16 14.27 1.83
CA ALA A 389 -15.57 13.61 3.06
C ALA A 389 -14.91 14.22 4.32
N ARG A 390 -13.92 15.11 4.15
CA ARG A 390 -13.15 15.72 5.24
C ARG A 390 -13.84 17.00 5.74
N PRO A 391 -13.59 17.41 7.00
CA PRO A 391 -14.18 18.61 7.59
C PRO A 391 -13.74 19.90 6.89
N GLU A 392 -12.65 19.92 6.13
CA GLU A 392 -12.18 21.08 5.38
C GLU A 392 -13.18 21.51 4.29
N TRP A 393 -13.81 20.55 3.63
CA TRP A 393 -14.78 20.89 2.58
C TRP A 393 -16.00 21.66 3.10
N PRO A 394 -16.78 21.18 4.10
CA PRO A 394 -17.86 21.98 4.65
C PRO A 394 -17.38 23.31 5.25
N ALA A 395 -16.19 23.36 5.89
CA ALA A 395 -15.65 24.61 6.42
C ALA A 395 -15.42 25.65 5.30
N LEU A 396 -14.76 25.27 4.20
CA LEU A 396 -14.56 26.15 3.05
C LEU A 396 -15.89 26.53 2.38
N ARG A 397 -16.74 25.54 2.13
CA ARG A 397 -18.04 25.77 1.48
C ARG A 397 -18.90 26.76 2.26
N ASP A 398 -19.04 26.56 3.56
CA ASP A 398 -19.95 27.33 4.40
C ASP A 398 -19.37 28.71 4.72
N GLU A 399 -18.05 28.83 4.96
CA GLU A 399 -17.39 30.10 5.23
C GLU A 399 -17.40 31.04 4.01
N TYR A 400 -17.17 30.51 2.82
CA TYR A 400 -17.07 31.31 1.60
C TYR A 400 -18.32 31.26 0.72
N GLY A 401 -19.29 30.39 1.01
CA GLY A 401 -20.48 30.20 0.18
C GLY A 401 -20.18 29.54 -1.17
N LEU A 402 -19.24 28.60 -1.21
CA LEU A 402 -18.85 27.93 -2.45
C LEU A 402 -19.94 26.99 -2.98
N ALA A 403 -20.31 27.14 -4.25
CA ALA A 403 -21.35 26.35 -4.91
C ALA A 403 -20.92 25.99 -6.33
N PHE A 404 -19.99 25.04 -6.45
CA PHE A 404 -19.46 24.61 -7.74
C PHE A 404 -20.52 23.95 -8.63
N ALA A 405 -20.43 24.15 -9.95
CA ALA A 405 -21.31 23.55 -10.93
C ALA A 405 -21.19 22.01 -10.97
N ASP A 406 -19.97 21.52 -10.82
CA ASP A 406 -19.67 20.09 -10.79
C ASP A 406 -18.50 19.82 -9.84
N ARG A 407 -18.46 18.60 -9.27
CA ARG A 407 -17.41 18.13 -8.37
C ARG A 407 -16.91 16.77 -8.87
N ARG A 408 -15.60 16.66 -9.07
CA ARG A 408 -14.95 15.44 -9.56
C ARG A 408 -13.88 14.97 -8.60
N GLU A 409 -13.78 13.68 -8.45
CA GLU A 409 -12.78 13.04 -7.59
C GLU A 409 -11.72 12.34 -8.45
N PHE A 410 -10.47 12.50 -8.04
CA PHE A 410 -9.30 11.96 -8.73
C PHE A 410 -8.35 11.33 -7.72
N GLN A 411 -7.53 10.42 -8.20
CA GLN A 411 -6.30 10.12 -7.50
C GLN A 411 -5.40 11.36 -7.56
N SER A 412 -4.73 11.71 -6.44
CA SER A 412 -4.01 12.97 -6.26
C SER A 412 -3.06 13.34 -7.42
N THR A 413 -2.42 12.35 -8.07
CA THR A 413 -1.54 12.60 -9.21
C THR A 413 -2.29 13.09 -10.44
N PHE A 414 -3.44 12.49 -10.75
CA PHE A 414 -4.24 12.84 -11.93
C PHE A 414 -5.05 14.12 -11.74
N MET A 415 -5.28 14.55 -10.52
CA MET A 415 -5.95 15.80 -10.20
C MET A 415 -5.21 17.02 -10.78
N TYR A 416 -3.88 17.05 -10.67
CA TYR A 416 -3.07 18.12 -11.26
C TYR A 416 -3.06 18.09 -12.78
N GLU A 417 -3.14 16.92 -13.39
CA GLU A 417 -3.27 16.78 -14.83
C GLU A 417 -4.63 17.27 -15.32
N ALA A 418 -5.71 16.95 -14.60
CA ALA A 418 -7.07 17.36 -14.95
C ALA A 418 -7.23 18.90 -15.00
N VAL A 419 -6.60 19.65 -14.09
CA VAL A 419 -6.62 21.13 -14.16
C VAL A 419 -5.72 21.64 -15.28
N ALA A 420 -4.58 21.01 -15.52
CA ALA A 420 -3.68 21.41 -16.60
C ALA A 420 -4.31 21.19 -17.99
N THR A 421 -5.06 20.10 -18.18
CA THR A 421 -5.79 19.77 -19.42
C THR A 421 -7.16 20.44 -19.56
N ARG A 422 -7.56 21.27 -18.59
CA ARG A 422 -8.85 21.99 -18.56
C ARG A 422 -10.06 21.07 -18.37
N GLU A 423 -9.88 19.92 -17.80
CA GLU A 423 -10.98 19.02 -17.43
C GLU A 423 -11.74 19.52 -16.20
N VAL A 424 -11.01 20.23 -15.32
CA VAL A 424 -11.56 20.99 -14.17
C VAL A 424 -10.95 22.38 -14.13
N ASP A 425 -11.62 23.33 -13.49
CA ASP A 425 -11.17 24.74 -13.39
C ASP A 425 -10.34 24.96 -12.13
N VAL A 426 -10.73 24.35 -11.03
CA VAL A 426 -10.12 24.48 -9.69
C VAL A 426 -9.78 23.10 -9.18
N ILE A 427 -8.67 22.98 -8.44
CA ILE A 427 -8.36 21.76 -7.71
C ILE A 427 -8.07 22.04 -6.24
N THR A 428 -8.22 21.00 -5.43
CA THR A 428 -7.61 20.96 -4.10
C THR A 428 -6.14 20.61 -4.26
N ALA A 429 -5.28 21.54 -3.95
CA ALA A 429 -3.84 21.34 -3.98
C ALA A 429 -3.30 21.23 -2.56
N PHE A 430 -2.03 20.86 -2.46
CA PHE A 430 -1.30 20.87 -1.20
C PHE A 430 -0.25 21.99 -1.23
N SER A 431 -0.17 22.83 -0.20
CA SER A 431 0.60 24.07 -0.20
C SER A 431 2.11 23.89 -0.45
N SER A 432 2.66 22.73 -0.15
CA SER A 432 4.08 22.38 -0.40
C SER A 432 4.30 21.60 -1.70
N ASP A 433 3.25 21.32 -2.50
CA ASP A 433 3.34 20.44 -3.67
C ASP A 433 4.09 21.10 -4.84
N GLY A 434 5.13 20.44 -5.33
CA GLY A 434 5.94 20.89 -6.47
C GLY A 434 5.17 20.95 -7.79
N ARG A 435 4.08 20.19 -7.91
CA ARG A 435 3.23 20.16 -9.11
C ARG A 435 2.47 21.47 -9.34
N ILE A 436 2.33 22.32 -8.32
CA ILE A 436 1.80 23.68 -8.46
C ILE A 436 2.67 24.46 -9.46
N ALA A 437 3.98 24.47 -9.24
CA ALA A 437 4.92 25.14 -10.14
C ALA A 437 5.05 24.40 -11.48
N ALA A 438 5.09 23.06 -11.47
CA ALA A 438 5.24 22.24 -12.67
C ALA A 438 4.07 22.40 -13.67
N ASN A 439 2.87 22.77 -13.22
CA ASN A 439 1.69 22.96 -14.06
C ASN A 439 1.24 24.43 -14.18
N ASP A 440 2.08 25.38 -13.79
CA ASP A 440 1.80 26.84 -13.81
C ASP A 440 0.47 27.18 -13.12
N LEU A 441 0.29 26.64 -11.90
CA LEU A 441 -0.89 26.92 -11.09
C LEU A 441 -0.63 28.09 -10.15
N VAL A 442 -1.70 28.70 -9.70
CA VAL A 442 -1.71 29.69 -8.60
C VAL A 442 -2.56 29.16 -7.46
N VAL A 443 -2.00 29.23 -6.26
CA VAL A 443 -2.73 28.95 -5.02
C VAL A 443 -3.54 30.18 -4.66
N LEU A 444 -4.83 29.98 -4.33
CA LEU A 444 -5.73 31.04 -3.90
C LEU A 444 -5.53 31.33 -2.41
N GLU A 445 -5.51 32.61 -2.07
CA GLU A 445 -5.41 33.05 -0.67
C GLU A 445 -6.68 32.69 0.11
N ASP A 446 -6.50 32.26 1.37
CA ASP A 446 -7.58 32.00 2.33
C ASP A 446 -7.65 33.15 3.38
N PRO A 447 -8.25 34.30 3.05
CA PRO A 447 -8.24 35.47 3.94
C PRO A 447 -9.10 35.30 5.20
N ARG A 448 -9.99 34.30 5.26
CA ARG A 448 -10.82 34.01 6.43
C ARG A 448 -10.28 32.90 7.31
N GLY A 449 -9.19 32.21 6.87
CA GLY A 449 -8.55 31.15 7.63
C GLY A 449 -9.46 29.93 7.86
N ALA A 450 -10.22 29.54 6.86
CA ALA A 450 -11.13 28.39 6.95
C ALA A 450 -10.40 27.05 6.96
N ILE A 451 -9.15 27.04 6.52
CA ILE A 451 -8.31 25.83 6.46
C ILE A 451 -7.47 25.74 7.74
N LEU A 452 -7.47 24.57 8.38
CA LEU A 452 -6.64 24.30 9.56
C LEU A 452 -5.14 24.36 9.21
N PRO A 453 -4.25 24.66 10.17
CA PRO A 453 -2.81 24.56 9.98
C PRO A 453 -2.41 23.08 9.85
N TYR A 454 -1.49 22.80 8.91
CA TYR A 454 -0.99 21.47 8.59
C TYR A 454 0.52 21.39 8.73
N ASP A 455 1.02 21.66 9.93
CA ASP A 455 2.45 21.52 10.23
C ASP A 455 2.92 20.08 9.99
N ALA A 456 3.99 19.90 9.22
CA ALA A 456 4.67 18.63 9.12
C ALA A 456 5.37 18.30 10.43
N ILE A 457 4.98 17.21 11.08
CA ILE A 457 5.44 16.81 12.43
C ILE A 457 6.04 15.42 12.40
N VAL A 458 7.13 15.20 13.14
CA VAL A 458 7.75 13.89 13.30
C VAL A 458 7.11 13.17 14.49
N LEU A 459 6.53 12.00 14.22
CA LEU A 459 5.92 11.14 15.23
C LEU A 459 6.75 9.87 15.41
N VAL A 460 6.89 9.42 16.67
CA VAL A 460 7.66 8.23 17.08
C VAL A 460 6.76 7.32 17.90
N ALA A 461 6.81 6.02 17.63
CA ALA A 461 6.04 4.99 18.32
C ALA A 461 6.36 4.93 19.82
N ALA A 462 5.39 4.42 20.60
CA ALA A 462 5.48 4.37 22.06
C ALA A 462 6.69 3.57 22.57
N ASP A 463 6.99 2.44 21.97
CA ASP A 463 8.11 1.55 22.31
C ASP A 463 9.49 2.13 21.94
N ARG A 464 9.51 3.14 21.05
CA ARG A 464 10.71 3.90 20.64
C ARG A 464 10.82 5.28 21.27
N SER A 465 9.90 5.65 22.15
CA SER A 465 9.82 6.99 22.74
C SER A 465 11.10 7.45 23.44
N GLU A 466 11.83 6.50 24.05
CA GLU A 466 13.09 6.76 24.77
C GLU A 466 14.33 6.28 23.97
N ASP A 467 14.17 5.91 22.69
CA ASP A 467 15.28 5.46 21.85
C ASP A 467 16.23 6.61 21.55
N SER A 468 17.41 6.56 22.14
CA SER A 468 18.39 7.64 22.08
C SER A 468 19.01 7.82 20.68
N LEU A 469 19.14 6.74 19.87
CA LEU A 469 19.63 6.84 18.51
C LEU A 469 18.60 7.51 17.62
N LEU A 470 17.35 7.07 17.70
CA LEU A 470 16.27 7.63 16.91
C LEU A 470 16.05 9.12 17.21
N ARG A 471 16.12 9.50 18.49
CA ARG A 471 16.03 10.91 18.92
C ARG A 471 17.18 11.75 18.39
N ARG A 472 18.45 11.30 18.54
CA ARG A 472 19.61 12.01 17.98
C ARG A 472 19.53 12.17 16.46
N ALA A 473 18.99 11.17 15.76
CA ALA A 473 18.84 11.23 14.31
C ALA A 473 17.75 12.23 13.87
N LEU A 474 16.60 12.25 14.54
CA LEU A 474 15.39 12.92 14.06
C LEU A 474 15.07 14.25 14.74
N GLU A 475 15.35 14.45 16.04
CA GLU A 475 15.12 15.73 16.73
C GLU A 475 15.79 16.94 16.05
N PRO A 476 17.02 16.82 15.49
CA PRO A 476 17.65 17.94 14.79
C PRO A 476 16.94 18.39 13.51
N LEU A 477 15.96 17.65 13.01
CA LEU A 477 15.15 18.05 11.86
C LEU A 477 14.08 19.09 12.23
N ALA A 478 13.74 19.22 13.51
CA ALA A 478 12.71 20.16 13.97
C ALA A 478 13.08 21.61 13.63
N GLY A 479 12.18 22.32 12.96
CA GLY A 479 12.32 23.73 12.58
C GLY A 479 13.32 24.02 11.46
N THR A 480 13.88 22.99 10.80
CA THR A 480 15.02 23.17 9.90
C THR A 480 14.67 23.18 8.41
N ILE A 481 13.45 22.80 8.05
CA ILE A 481 13.03 22.70 6.65
C ILE A 481 12.05 23.84 6.32
N PRO A 482 12.50 24.94 5.69
CA PRO A 482 11.59 25.97 5.20
C PRO A 482 10.71 25.44 4.06
N VAL A 483 9.49 25.97 3.95
CA VAL A 483 8.52 25.55 2.92
C VAL A 483 9.09 25.64 1.50
N ASP A 484 9.89 26.66 1.20
CA ASP A 484 10.48 26.84 -0.14
C ASP A 484 11.48 25.74 -0.49
N LEU A 485 12.26 25.26 0.51
CA LEU A 485 13.15 24.11 0.31
C LEU A 485 12.35 22.81 0.10
N MET A 486 11.24 22.64 0.82
CA MET A 486 10.39 21.46 0.62
C MET A 486 9.69 21.48 -0.74
N ARG A 487 9.17 22.63 -1.17
CA ARG A 487 8.60 22.80 -2.51
C ARG A 487 9.60 22.48 -3.62
N GLU A 488 10.84 22.96 -3.48
CA GLU A 488 11.90 22.66 -4.45
C GLU A 488 12.24 21.17 -4.45
N ALA A 489 12.31 20.53 -3.29
CA ALA A 489 12.53 19.08 -3.18
C ALA A 489 11.39 18.29 -3.86
N ASN A 490 10.14 18.67 -3.62
CA ASN A 490 8.97 18.11 -4.27
C ASN A 490 8.99 18.35 -5.78
N TYR A 491 9.30 19.58 -6.23
CA TYR A 491 9.40 19.90 -7.64
C TYR A 491 10.44 19.06 -8.39
N ARG A 492 11.59 18.77 -7.75
CA ARG A 492 12.63 17.91 -8.33
C ARG A 492 12.13 16.50 -8.64
N VAL A 493 11.25 15.97 -7.79
CA VAL A 493 10.63 14.65 -7.99
C VAL A 493 9.49 14.72 -9.02
N ASP A 494 8.65 15.76 -8.94
CA ASP A 494 7.38 15.85 -9.67
C ASP A 494 7.48 16.55 -11.05
N ARG A 495 8.63 17.15 -11.37
CA ARG A 495 8.82 17.83 -12.65
C ARG A 495 8.80 16.84 -13.83
N LYS A 496 8.23 17.29 -14.97
CA LYS A 496 8.08 16.46 -16.18
C LYS A 496 9.41 16.16 -16.86
N ASP A 497 10.30 17.16 -16.88
CA ASP A 497 11.60 17.08 -17.56
C ASP A 497 12.70 16.70 -16.56
N GLY A 498 13.20 15.47 -16.66
CA GLY A 498 14.27 14.95 -15.82
C GLY A 498 13.92 14.85 -14.32
N PRO A 499 12.80 14.17 -13.93
CA PRO A 499 12.46 13.99 -12.53
C PRO A 499 13.53 13.18 -11.80
N GLU A 500 13.85 13.63 -10.58
CA GLU A 500 14.80 12.95 -9.70
C GLU A 500 14.10 11.86 -8.88
N SER A 501 14.87 10.92 -8.32
CA SER A 501 14.30 9.98 -7.35
C SER A 501 14.05 10.68 -6.00
N PRO A 502 13.06 10.23 -5.20
CA PRO A 502 12.86 10.77 -3.86
C PRO A 502 14.12 10.72 -2.99
N VAL A 503 14.95 9.68 -3.13
CA VAL A 503 16.23 9.55 -2.42
C VAL A 503 17.23 10.63 -2.87
N ALA A 504 17.31 10.94 -4.16
CA ALA A 504 18.17 12.02 -4.65
C ALA A 504 17.72 13.39 -4.14
N ALA A 505 16.40 13.65 -4.16
CA ALA A 505 15.81 14.87 -3.61
C ALA A 505 16.03 14.98 -2.09
N ALA A 506 15.93 13.87 -1.34
CA ALA A 506 16.24 13.82 0.10
C ALA A 506 17.71 14.19 0.39
N ARG A 507 18.65 13.63 -0.35
CA ARG A 507 20.07 13.99 -0.24
C ARG A 507 20.33 15.45 -0.59
N TRP A 508 19.68 15.95 -1.64
CA TRP A 508 19.75 17.37 -1.99
C TRP A 508 19.22 18.25 -0.83
N LEU A 509 18.09 17.89 -0.23
CA LEU A 509 17.49 18.58 0.90
C LEU A 509 18.43 18.53 2.13
N ALA A 510 18.99 17.35 2.45
CA ALA A 510 19.90 17.14 3.56
C ALA A 510 21.12 18.07 3.53
N THR A 511 21.64 18.42 2.34
CA THR A 511 22.78 19.34 2.21
C THR A 511 22.43 20.81 2.50
N ARG A 512 21.15 21.16 2.56
CA ARG A 512 20.63 22.53 2.75
C ARG A 512 19.93 22.76 4.08
N VAL A 513 19.53 21.67 4.72
CA VAL A 513 18.98 21.71 6.09
C VAL A 513 20.14 21.96 7.05
N THR A 514 20.31 23.21 7.45
CA THR A 514 21.29 23.58 8.49
C THR A 514 20.67 23.32 9.86
N ALA A 515 21.42 22.64 10.75
CA ALA A 515 21.02 22.54 12.14
C ALA A 515 20.76 23.96 12.72
N PRO A 516 19.69 24.19 13.50
CA PRO A 516 19.47 25.47 14.14
C PRO A 516 20.71 25.82 14.94
N SER A 517 21.25 27.02 14.76
CA SER A 517 22.33 27.55 15.61
C SER A 517 21.85 27.48 17.05
N ARG A 518 22.54 26.71 17.88
CA ARG A 518 22.26 26.56 19.31
C ARG A 518 22.37 27.90 20.04
#